data_df07d423bd6e2bde1536e03a6e4a1fbf
#
_entry.id   df07d423bd6e2bde1536e03a6e4a1fbf
#
_cell.length_a   1.000
_cell.length_b   1.000
_cell.length_c   1.000
_cell.angle_alpha   90.00
_cell.angle_beta   90.00
_cell.angle_gamma   90.00
#
_symmetry.space_group_name_H-M   'P 1'
#
loop_
_entity.id
_entity.type
_entity.pdbx_description
1 polymer ?
#
loop_
_entity_poly.entity_id
_entity_poly.type
_entity_poly.pdbx_seq_one_letter_code
_entity_poly.pdbx_strand_id
1 'polypeptide(L)'
;MSANYDHVFVVVGDNSLRYTWEGGKSFQKTAGENKARSFLGLPGKQLDLVKAIYEKNKNLTVVYVSGKPISEPWIEDNIKSIIHAWEPGTKGGRSLGKIVFGMINPSGKMPITTARSVGQLVMVYNHKPTNYIHKYAFEKTKPLYPFGYGLSYTTFSISAPKPSKYTWNGKGSLEVAATVTNTGNMAGAETVQLYIRDKFSTVTRPVLELKAYDKISLQPGESKKVTFSLTAEAFAYYNIEMKYLDEKGDFIIYTGNSSAAKSLKKATIN
;
A
#
# COMPACT_ATOMS: atom_id res chain seq x y z
N MET A 1 1.54 19.18 29.38
CA MET A 1 1.76 17.75 29.73
C MET A 1 2.62 17.05 28.70
N SER A 2 2.30 17.05 27.38
CA SER A 2 3.10 16.37 26.33
C SER A 2 4.55 16.85 26.19
N ALA A 3 4.85 18.10 26.55
CA ALA A 3 6.21 18.68 26.50
C ALA A 3 7.23 18.01 27.45
N ASN A 4 6.76 17.27 28.45
CA ASN A 4 7.60 16.68 29.49
C ASN A 4 7.95 15.20 29.22
N TYR A 5 7.64 14.68 28.03
CA TYR A 5 7.91 13.31 27.64
C TYR A 5 8.85 13.25 26.45
N ASP A 6 9.73 12.26 26.43
CA ASP A 6 10.70 12.05 25.34
C ASP A 6 10.00 11.70 24.04
N HIS A 7 8.88 10.98 24.11
CA HIS A 7 8.09 10.58 22.95
C HIS A 7 6.59 10.48 23.31
N VAL A 8 5.73 10.87 22.39
CA VAL A 8 4.27 10.84 22.57
C VAL A 8 3.62 9.95 21.51
N PHE A 9 2.71 9.08 21.94
CA PHE A 9 1.85 8.30 21.04
C PHE A 9 0.44 8.89 21.06
N VAL A 10 -0.07 9.21 19.87
CA VAL A 10 -1.43 9.74 19.69
C VAL A 10 -2.25 8.73 18.90
N VAL A 11 -3.22 8.12 19.57
CA VAL A 11 -4.12 7.16 18.94
C VAL A 11 -5.39 7.88 18.50
N VAL A 12 -5.67 7.85 17.20
CA VAL A 12 -6.82 8.53 16.58
C VAL A 12 -7.44 7.62 15.52
N GLY A 13 -8.64 7.92 15.07
CA GLY A 13 -9.26 7.12 14.04
C GLY A 13 -10.77 7.26 13.93
N ASP A 14 -11.38 6.25 13.37
CA ASP A 14 -12.81 6.16 13.11
C ASP A 14 -13.51 5.22 14.09
N ASN A 15 -14.80 5.48 14.29
CA ASN A 15 -15.71 4.57 14.99
C ASN A 15 -16.50 3.76 13.96
N SER A 16 -16.18 2.47 13.84
CA SER A 16 -16.85 1.51 12.97
C SER A 16 -17.92 0.67 13.70
N LEU A 17 -18.14 0.87 14.98
CA LEU A 17 -19.12 0.11 15.76
C LEU A 17 -20.52 0.23 15.15
N ARG A 18 -21.13 -0.91 14.86
CA ARG A 18 -22.46 -1.00 14.24
C ARG A 18 -23.57 -0.53 15.17
N TYR A 19 -23.39 -0.75 16.46
CA TYR A 19 -24.35 -0.41 17.50
C TYR A 19 -23.64 0.20 18.70
N THR A 20 -24.00 1.40 19.06
CA THR A 20 -23.65 1.99 20.32
C THR A 20 -24.94 2.44 20.98
N TRP A 21 -25.50 1.58 21.79
CA TRP A 21 -26.59 1.90 22.68
C TRP A 21 -26.07 1.85 24.10
N GLU A 22 -25.78 3.00 24.66
CA GLU A 22 -25.60 3.14 26.11
C GLU A 22 -26.48 4.27 26.60
N GLY A 23 -27.40 3.95 27.52
CA GLY A 23 -28.21 4.92 28.23
C GLY A 23 -29.07 5.87 27.40
N GLY A 24 -29.59 5.41 26.25
CA GLY A 24 -30.47 6.20 25.36
C GLY A 24 -29.75 7.22 24.48
N LYS A 25 -28.43 7.26 24.45
CA LYS A 25 -27.65 8.13 23.54
C LYS A 25 -27.03 7.31 22.41
N SER A 26 -27.33 7.68 21.17
CA SER A 26 -26.66 7.11 20.01
C SER A 26 -25.34 7.85 19.78
N PHE A 27 -24.22 7.16 19.82
CA PHE A 27 -22.97 7.72 19.34
C PHE A 27 -22.97 7.77 17.81
N GLN A 28 -22.49 8.88 17.25
CA GLN A 28 -22.47 9.06 15.81
C GLN A 28 -21.42 8.11 15.21
N LYS A 29 -21.83 7.18 14.37
CA LYS A 29 -20.93 6.39 13.53
C LYS A 29 -20.17 7.31 12.58
N THR A 30 -18.87 7.13 12.49
CA THR A 30 -18.01 7.86 11.54
C THR A 30 -17.58 6.99 10.36
N ALA A 31 -17.76 5.69 10.45
CA ALA A 31 -17.46 4.70 9.41
C ALA A 31 -18.38 3.48 9.54
N GLY A 32 -18.34 2.57 8.57
CA GLY A 32 -19.02 1.28 8.57
C GLY A 32 -20.26 1.23 7.71
N GLU A 33 -21.06 0.16 7.86
CA GLU A 33 -22.24 -0.11 7.06
C GLU A 33 -23.25 1.03 7.10
N ASN A 34 -23.80 1.38 5.95
CA ASN A 34 -24.78 2.47 5.74
C ASN A 34 -24.24 3.88 6.05
N LYS A 35 -22.91 4.07 6.04
CA LYS A 35 -22.25 5.35 6.23
C LYS A 35 -21.20 5.60 5.17
N ALA A 36 -21.60 6.29 4.09
CA ALA A 36 -20.66 6.88 3.14
C ALA A 36 -20.00 8.12 3.76
N ARG A 37 -18.73 8.37 3.42
CA ARG A 37 -18.00 9.56 3.84
C ARG A 37 -17.68 10.44 2.64
N SER A 38 -17.99 11.71 2.76
CA SER A 38 -17.58 12.78 1.86
C SER A 38 -16.22 13.39 2.24
N PHE A 39 -15.61 12.90 3.33
CA PHE A 39 -14.35 13.38 3.86
C PHE A 39 -13.46 12.18 4.24
N LEU A 40 -12.19 12.19 3.85
CA LEU A 40 -11.27 11.06 4.06
C LEU A 40 -10.40 11.17 5.30
N GLY A 41 -10.35 12.34 5.92
CA GLY A 41 -9.52 12.61 7.09
C GLY A 41 -10.13 12.17 8.42
N LEU A 42 -9.52 12.61 9.50
CA LEU A 42 -9.95 12.33 10.87
C LEU A 42 -11.24 13.08 11.22
N PRO A 43 -12.24 12.43 11.81
CA PRO A 43 -13.48 13.08 12.19
C PRO A 43 -13.30 13.97 13.43
N GLY A 44 -14.12 15.04 13.50
CA GLY A 44 -14.21 15.93 14.67
C GLY A 44 -12.92 16.72 14.91
N LYS A 45 -12.48 16.75 16.16
CA LYS A 45 -11.32 17.55 16.62
C LYS A 45 -10.00 16.77 16.72
N GLN A 46 -9.94 15.57 16.15
CA GLN A 46 -8.76 14.70 16.28
C GLN A 46 -7.52 15.29 15.60
N LEU A 47 -7.68 15.90 14.43
CA LEU A 47 -6.55 16.58 13.77
C LEU A 47 -6.05 17.78 14.57
N ASP A 48 -6.97 18.56 15.17
CA ASP A 48 -6.60 19.70 16.03
C ASP A 48 -5.82 19.22 17.26
N LEU A 49 -6.22 18.08 17.85
CA LEU A 49 -5.50 17.44 18.96
C LEU A 49 -4.07 17.07 18.54
N VAL A 50 -3.91 16.40 17.39
CA VAL A 50 -2.58 16.01 16.88
C VAL A 50 -1.70 17.24 16.66
N LYS A 51 -2.25 18.31 16.06
CA LYS A 51 -1.52 19.58 15.83
C LYS A 51 -1.09 20.23 17.16
N ALA A 52 -2.00 20.32 18.12
CA ALA A 52 -1.70 20.92 19.43
C ALA A 52 -0.61 20.15 20.21
N ILE A 53 -0.61 18.82 20.11
CA ILE A 53 0.46 17.98 20.67
C ILE A 53 1.77 18.22 19.92
N TYR A 54 1.75 18.23 18.59
CA TYR A 54 2.92 18.45 17.75
C TYR A 54 3.59 19.80 17.99
N GLU A 55 2.83 20.84 18.31
CA GLU A 55 3.38 22.14 18.70
C GLU A 55 4.22 22.07 19.97
N LYS A 56 3.84 21.21 20.91
CA LYS A 56 4.51 21.04 22.21
C LYS A 56 5.60 19.98 22.19
N ASN A 57 5.45 18.95 21.36
CA ASN A 57 6.41 17.85 21.25
C ASN A 57 6.48 17.35 19.81
N LYS A 58 7.62 17.58 19.14
CA LYS A 58 7.84 17.15 17.76
C LYS A 58 8.14 15.66 17.64
N ASN A 59 8.46 15.00 18.75
CA ASN A 59 8.77 13.58 18.80
C ASN A 59 7.51 12.78 19.14
N LEU A 60 6.67 12.59 18.12
CA LEU A 60 5.41 11.86 18.27
C LEU A 60 5.18 10.83 17.17
N THR A 61 4.43 9.79 17.53
CA THR A 61 3.89 8.79 16.60
C THR A 61 2.36 8.90 16.59
N VAL A 62 1.80 9.00 15.39
CA VAL A 62 0.35 8.89 15.19
C VAL A 62 -0.01 7.45 14.89
N VAL A 63 -0.99 6.91 15.61
CA VAL A 63 -1.54 5.57 15.39
C VAL A 63 -2.98 5.70 14.92
N TYR A 64 -3.24 5.31 13.68
CA TYR A 64 -4.60 5.25 13.14
C TYR A 64 -5.27 3.93 13.47
N VAL A 65 -6.39 3.98 14.16
CA VAL A 65 -7.29 2.84 14.37
C VAL A 65 -8.55 3.10 13.56
N SER A 66 -8.73 2.35 12.47
CA SER A 66 -9.82 2.60 11.52
C SER A 66 -10.01 1.39 10.59
N GLY A 67 -11.24 1.07 10.25
CA GLY A 67 -11.56 0.03 9.25
C GLY A 67 -11.26 0.42 7.81
N LYS A 68 -10.71 1.62 7.59
CA LYS A 68 -10.32 2.14 6.27
C LYS A 68 -9.09 3.04 6.37
N PRO A 69 -8.41 3.36 5.26
CA PRO A 69 -7.33 4.33 5.27
C PRO A 69 -7.83 5.70 5.73
N ILE A 70 -7.05 6.35 6.58
CA ILE A 70 -7.21 7.75 6.93
C ILE A 70 -6.31 8.57 6.02
N SER A 71 -6.85 9.61 5.41
CA SER A 71 -6.12 10.55 4.57
C SER A 71 -6.01 11.90 5.28
N GLU A 72 -4.85 12.14 5.89
CA GLU A 72 -4.51 13.40 6.52
C GLU A 72 -3.17 13.93 5.98
N PRO A 73 -3.19 14.68 4.85
CA PRO A 73 -1.98 15.19 4.24
C PRO A 73 -1.10 16.00 5.19
N TRP A 74 -1.72 16.75 6.12
CA TRP A 74 -0.94 17.51 7.10
C TRP A 74 -0.14 16.60 8.03
N ILE A 75 -0.71 15.48 8.48
CA ILE A 75 -0.01 14.51 9.34
C ILE A 75 1.15 13.89 8.55
N GLU A 76 0.90 13.45 7.31
CA GLU A 76 1.95 12.88 6.46
C GLU A 76 3.11 13.84 6.19
N ASP A 77 2.81 15.11 5.98
CA ASP A 77 3.84 16.12 5.65
C ASP A 77 4.62 16.59 6.92
N ASN A 78 4.12 16.36 8.14
CA ASN A 78 4.72 16.88 9.38
C ASN A 78 5.18 15.81 10.39
N ILE A 79 4.53 14.63 10.41
CA ILE A 79 4.79 13.59 11.40
C ILE A 79 5.66 12.50 10.79
N LYS A 80 6.78 12.19 11.44
CA LYS A 80 7.77 11.23 10.93
C LYS A 80 7.38 9.77 11.15
N SER A 81 6.53 9.49 12.13
CA SER A 81 6.14 8.13 12.51
C SER A 81 4.62 8.00 12.51
N ILE A 82 4.11 7.17 11.61
CA ILE A 82 2.67 6.91 11.44
C ILE A 82 2.46 5.40 11.35
N ILE A 83 1.53 4.89 12.15
CA ILE A 83 1.14 3.48 12.15
C ILE A 83 -0.32 3.37 11.74
N HIS A 84 -0.59 2.71 10.63
CA HIS A 84 -1.95 2.28 10.27
C HIS A 84 -2.22 0.93 10.93
N ALA A 85 -2.88 0.96 12.09
CA ALA A 85 -3.16 -0.24 12.87
C ALA A 85 -4.43 -0.97 12.40
N TRP A 86 -5.21 -0.36 11.53
CA TRP A 86 -6.52 -0.85 11.08
C TRP A 86 -7.45 -1.10 12.27
N GLU A 87 -8.20 -2.20 12.25
CA GLU A 87 -8.98 -2.71 13.39
C GLU A 87 -8.24 -3.90 14.01
N PRO A 88 -7.28 -3.67 14.93
CA PRO A 88 -6.32 -4.69 15.35
C PRO A 88 -6.89 -5.75 16.30
N GLY A 89 -8.17 -5.62 16.67
CA GLY A 89 -8.88 -6.57 17.52
C GLY A 89 -8.39 -6.62 18.97
N THR A 90 -8.81 -7.65 19.71
CA THR A 90 -8.60 -7.80 21.15
C THR A 90 -7.12 -7.76 21.57
N LYS A 91 -6.22 -8.28 20.74
CA LYS A 91 -4.77 -8.33 21.03
C LYS A 91 -4.01 -7.16 20.39
N GLY A 92 -4.70 -6.18 19.81
CA GLY A 92 -4.11 -5.07 19.06
C GLY A 92 -3.12 -4.26 19.87
N GLY A 93 -3.47 -3.86 21.09
CA GLY A 93 -2.57 -3.13 21.97
C GLY A 93 -1.26 -3.87 22.26
N ARG A 94 -1.32 -5.20 22.45
CA ARG A 94 -0.11 -6.02 22.65
C ARG A 94 0.76 -6.06 21.39
N SER A 95 0.14 -6.18 20.22
CA SER A 95 0.85 -6.21 18.93
C SER A 95 1.51 -4.86 18.63
N LEU A 96 0.79 -3.77 18.83
CA LEU A 96 1.31 -2.41 18.68
C LEU A 96 2.48 -2.15 19.64
N GLY A 97 2.36 -2.53 20.92
CA GLY A 97 3.44 -2.40 21.89
C GLY A 97 4.70 -3.13 21.43
N LYS A 98 4.58 -4.36 20.92
CA LYS A 98 5.74 -5.10 20.39
C LYS A 98 6.40 -4.41 19.18
N ILE A 99 5.62 -3.80 18.30
CA ILE A 99 6.14 -3.00 17.17
C ILE A 99 6.87 -1.77 17.71
N VAL A 100 6.21 -0.98 18.55
CA VAL A 100 6.74 0.27 19.11
C VAL A 100 8.06 0.07 19.85
N PHE A 101 8.19 -1.03 20.60
CA PHE A 101 9.43 -1.37 21.32
C PHE A 101 10.41 -2.21 20.50
N GLY A 102 10.21 -2.35 19.19
CA GLY A 102 11.15 -3.04 18.30
C GLY A 102 11.23 -4.57 18.48
N MET A 103 10.32 -5.18 19.25
CA MET A 103 10.25 -6.63 19.42
C MET A 103 9.76 -7.34 18.15
N ILE A 104 9.03 -6.65 17.31
CA ILE A 104 8.54 -7.11 16.02
C ILE A 104 8.83 -6.04 15.00
N ASN A 105 9.48 -6.43 13.90
CA ASN A 105 9.67 -5.57 12.74
C ASN A 105 8.38 -5.51 11.92
N PRO A 106 7.78 -4.34 11.67
CA PRO A 106 6.56 -4.23 10.87
C PRO A 106 6.82 -4.66 9.42
N SER A 107 5.84 -5.35 8.84
CA SER A 107 5.92 -5.86 7.46
C SER A 107 4.59 -5.78 6.71
N GLY A 108 3.64 -5.03 7.25
CA GLY A 108 2.35 -4.76 6.62
C GLY A 108 2.50 -3.87 5.40
N LYS A 109 1.61 -4.07 4.41
CA LYS A 109 1.55 -3.25 3.19
C LYS A 109 0.14 -2.68 3.04
N MET A 110 0.06 -1.45 2.52
CA MET A 110 -1.23 -0.81 2.21
C MET A 110 -1.98 -1.60 1.14
N PRO A 111 -3.17 -2.13 1.43
CA PRO A 111 -3.93 -2.95 0.50
C PRO A 111 -4.72 -2.11 -0.52
N ILE A 112 -4.61 -0.81 -0.44
CA ILE A 112 -5.31 0.15 -1.30
C ILE A 112 -4.44 1.37 -1.56
N THR A 113 -4.58 1.99 -2.72
CA THR A 113 -4.02 3.33 -2.98
C THR A 113 -4.81 4.35 -2.18
N THR A 114 -4.14 5.17 -1.37
CA THR A 114 -4.78 6.18 -0.54
C THR A 114 -4.71 7.53 -1.23
N ALA A 115 -5.86 8.09 -1.58
CA ALA A 115 -5.96 9.46 -2.13
C ALA A 115 -5.64 10.50 -1.05
N ARG A 116 -5.18 11.68 -1.45
CA ARG A 116 -4.94 12.82 -0.55
C ARG A 116 -6.21 13.59 -0.22
N SER A 117 -7.17 13.57 -1.14
CA SER A 117 -8.47 14.22 -0.97
C SER A 117 -9.56 13.52 -1.76
N VAL A 118 -10.82 13.80 -1.44
CA VAL A 118 -11.98 13.31 -2.20
C VAL A 118 -12.00 13.80 -3.65
N GLY A 119 -11.33 14.92 -3.94
CA GLY A 119 -11.19 15.43 -5.31
C GLY A 119 -10.31 14.58 -6.22
N GLN A 120 -9.52 13.68 -5.66
CA GLN A 120 -8.73 12.69 -6.41
C GLN A 120 -9.55 11.43 -6.66
N LEU A 121 -10.65 11.54 -7.41
CA LEU A 121 -11.52 10.42 -7.74
C LEU A 121 -10.76 9.35 -8.54
N VAL A 122 -11.11 8.08 -8.28
CA VAL A 122 -10.53 6.91 -8.96
C VAL A 122 -9.01 6.84 -8.85
N MET A 123 -8.46 7.20 -7.69
CA MET A 123 -7.04 7.07 -7.40
C MET A 123 -6.68 5.59 -7.13
N VAL A 124 -6.48 4.82 -8.21
CA VAL A 124 -6.12 3.40 -8.18
C VAL A 124 -4.79 3.18 -8.88
N TYR A 125 -3.99 2.19 -8.42
CA TYR A 125 -2.69 1.89 -9.02
C TYR A 125 -2.82 1.30 -10.44
N ASN A 126 -3.92 0.60 -10.71
CA ASN A 126 -4.22 -0.07 -11.97
C ASN A 126 -5.12 0.77 -12.89
N HIS A 127 -4.97 2.09 -12.86
CA HIS A 127 -5.71 2.98 -13.74
C HIS A 127 -5.35 2.73 -15.21
N LYS A 128 -6.25 3.10 -16.11
CA LYS A 128 -5.97 3.08 -17.55
C LYS A 128 -5.01 4.22 -17.92
N PRO A 129 -4.17 4.04 -18.97
CA PRO A 129 -3.32 5.12 -19.45
C PRO A 129 -4.18 6.31 -19.89
N THR A 130 -3.68 7.52 -19.62
CA THR A 130 -4.30 8.75 -20.07
C THR A 130 -3.22 9.68 -20.63
N ASN A 131 -3.50 10.34 -21.71
CA ASN A 131 -2.63 11.39 -22.25
C ASN A 131 -2.78 12.71 -21.49
N TYR A 132 -3.76 12.78 -20.60
CA TYR A 132 -4.01 13.95 -19.83
C TYR A 132 -3.24 13.88 -18.52
N ILE A 133 -2.28 14.78 -18.34
CA ILE A 133 -1.58 14.94 -17.07
C ILE A 133 -2.50 15.74 -16.16
N HIS A 134 -3.22 15.03 -15.27
CA HIS A 134 -4.01 15.69 -14.25
C HIS A 134 -3.09 16.38 -13.25
N LYS A 135 -3.12 17.70 -13.28
CA LYS A 135 -2.49 18.53 -12.24
C LYS A 135 -3.61 19.18 -11.44
N TYR A 136 -3.59 18.96 -10.15
CA TYR A 136 -4.52 19.64 -9.24
C TYR A 136 -3.96 21.01 -8.88
N ALA A 137 -4.84 22.02 -8.82
CA ALA A 137 -4.44 23.40 -8.51
C ALA A 137 -3.89 23.53 -7.07
N PHE A 138 -4.45 22.76 -6.13
CA PHE A 138 -4.17 22.92 -4.71
C PHE A 138 -3.72 21.63 -4.03
N GLU A 139 -3.42 20.57 -4.79
CA GLU A 139 -3.02 19.28 -4.23
C GLU A 139 -1.96 18.60 -5.12
N LYS A 140 -1.13 17.74 -4.51
CA LYS A 140 -0.14 16.91 -5.21
C LYS A 140 -0.87 15.86 -6.05
N THR A 141 -0.40 15.59 -7.26
CA THR A 141 -0.99 14.57 -8.15
C THR A 141 -0.77 13.13 -7.63
N LYS A 142 0.32 12.90 -6.89
CA LYS A 142 0.63 11.58 -6.35
C LYS A 142 -0.32 11.22 -5.21
N PRO A 143 -0.64 9.94 -5.03
CA PRO A 143 -1.41 9.48 -3.87
C PRO A 143 -0.69 9.81 -2.56
N LEU A 144 -1.43 9.79 -1.45
CA LEU A 144 -0.84 9.86 -0.12
C LEU A 144 0.04 8.63 0.13
N TYR A 145 -0.55 7.45 -0.06
CA TYR A 145 0.16 6.17 -0.04
C TYR A 145 -0.17 5.35 -1.29
N PRO A 146 0.83 4.86 -2.04
CA PRO A 146 0.58 3.93 -3.14
C PRO A 146 0.14 2.56 -2.63
N PHE A 147 -0.56 1.79 -3.46
CA PHE A 147 -0.85 0.39 -3.18
C PHE A 147 0.44 -0.39 -2.93
N GLY A 148 0.42 -1.28 -1.95
CA GLY A 148 1.57 -2.10 -1.57
C GLY A 148 2.63 -1.38 -0.72
N TYR A 149 2.48 -0.08 -0.44
CA TYR A 149 3.44 0.67 0.37
C TYR A 149 3.42 0.25 1.84
N GLY A 150 4.58 0.22 2.48
CA GLY A 150 4.76 -0.02 3.90
C GLY A 150 6.24 -0.04 4.24
N LEU A 151 6.58 0.52 5.40
CA LEU A 151 7.95 0.62 5.90
C LEU A 151 8.29 -0.55 6.82
N SER A 152 9.59 -0.75 7.04
CA SER A 152 10.18 -1.73 7.92
C SER A 152 11.27 -1.04 8.73
N TYR A 153 11.69 -1.62 9.85
CA TYR A 153 12.87 -1.18 10.62
C TYR A 153 14.19 -1.62 9.98
N THR A 154 14.11 -2.39 8.90
CA THR A 154 15.25 -2.75 8.05
C THR A 154 14.99 -2.33 6.61
N THR A 155 15.98 -2.47 5.75
CA THR A 155 15.88 -2.12 4.34
C THR A 155 16.03 -3.36 3.47
N PHE A 156 15.37 -3.36 2.31
CA PHE A 156 15.43 -4.45 1.35
C PHE A 156 15.76 -3.94 -0.04
N SER A 157 16.53 -4.72 -0.79
CA SER A 157 16.68 -4.55 -2.22
C SER A 157 15.99 -5.69 -2.96
N ILE A 158 15.29 -5.36 -4.03
CA ILE A 158 14.64 -6.33 -4.92
C ILE A 158 15.27 -6.15 -6.30
N SER A 159 15.75 -7.24 -6.91
CA SER A 159 16.35 -7.20 -8.25
C SER A 159 15.28 -6.93 -9.33
N ALA A 160 15.73 -6.59 -10.54
CA ALA A 160 14.85 -6.66 -11.72
C ALA A 160 14.36 -8.10 -11.94
N PRO A 161 13.14 -8.28 -12.48
CA PRO A 161 12.63 -9.60 -12.80
C PRO A 161 13.51 -10.27 -13.86
N LYS A 162 13.73 -11.57 -13.69
CA LYS A 162 14.46 -12.42 -14.64
C LYS A 162 13.49 -13.50 -15.17
N PRO A 163 12.83 -13.27 -16.31
CA PRO A 163 12.02 -14.29 -16.96
C PRO A 163 12.88 -15.48 -17.41
N SER A 164 12.34 -16.68 -17.34
CA SER A 164 13.02 -17.90 -17.87
C SER A 164 13.15 -17.89 -19.39
N LYS A 165 12.26 -17.14 -20.06
CA LYS A 165 12.25 -16.89 -21.52
C LYS A 165 11.85 -15.44 -21.77
N TYR A 166 12.45 -14.81 -22.75
CA TYR A 166 12.09 -13.46 -23.19
C TYR A 166 11.11 -13.46 -24.37
N THR A 167 10.97 -14.59 -25.04
CA THR A 167 9.92 -14.87 -26.02
C THR A 167 9.07 -16.00 -25.51
N TRP A 168 7.76 -15.78 -25.38
CA TRP A 168 6.84 -16.76 -24.83
C TRP A 168 5.54 -16.80 -25.65
N ASN A 169 5.10 -18.00 -25.98
CA ASN A 169 3.97 -18.25 -26.89
C ASN A 169 2.65 -18.59 -26.16
N GLY A 170 2.52 -18.26 -24.89
CA GLY A 170 1.33 -18.54 -24.08
C GLY A 170 1.18 -20.01 -23.63
N LYS A 171 2.11 -20.90 -24.00
CA LYS A 171 2.03 -22.33 -23.63
C LYS A 171 2.87 -22.65 -22.40
N GLY A 172 2.26 -23.44 -21.50
CA GLY A 172 2.89 -23.81 -20.22
C GLY A 172 2.99 -22.64 -19.25
N SER A 173 4.04 -22.61 -18.46
CA SER A 173 4.32 -21.52 -17.52
C SER A 173 5.56 -20.73 -17.91
N LEU A 174 5.53 -19.44 -17.60
CA LEU A 174 6.67 -18.54 -17.63
C LEU A 174 7.16 -18.34 -16.20
N GLU A 175 8.33 -18.87 -15.87
CA GLU A 175 8.94 -18.61 -14.58
C GLU A 175 9.60 -17.24 -14.55
N VAL A 176 9.30 -16.44 -13.52
CA VAL A 176 9.89 -15.11 -13.34
C VAL A 176 10.53 -15.06 -11.97
N ALA A 177 11.83 -14.91 -11.92
CA ALA A 177 12.60 -14.85 -10.68
C ALA A 177 13.00 -13.43 -10.32
N ALA A 178 13.05 -13.14 -9.02
CA ALA A 178 13.70 -11.96 -8.45
C ALA A 178 14.51 -12.35 -7.22
N THR A 179 15.62 -11.67 -6.99
CA THR A 179 16.42 -11.82 -5.76
C THR A 179 16.06 -10.69 -4.81
N VAL A 180 15.78 -11.06 -3.58
CA VAL A 180 15.52 -10.11 -2.48
C VAL A 180 16.64 -10.22 -1.47
N THR A 181 17.17 -9.10 -1.05
CA THR A 181 18.25 -9.02 -0.06
C THR A 181 17.83 -8.10 1.07
N ASN A 182 17.97 -8.53 2.30
CA ASN A 182 17.89 -7.63 3.45
C ASN A 182 19.22 -6.86 3.53
N THR A 183 19.17 -5.58 3.21
CA THR A 183 20.34 -4.69 3.16
C THR A 183 20.56 -3.91 4.46
N GLY A 184 19.67 -4.08 5.45
CA GLY A 184 19.79 -3.43 6.75
C GLY A 184 20.37 -4.37 7.82
N ASN A 185 20.28 -3.96 9.07
CA ASN A 185 20.91 -4.61 10.22
C ASN A 185 19.94 -5.34 11.16
N MET A 186 18.65 -5.43 10.80
CA MET A 186 17.62 -6.12 11.58
C MET A 186 16.93 -7.17 10.73
N ALA A 187 16.58 -8.31 11.32
CA ALA A 187 15.74 -9.31 10.66
C ALA A 187 14.36 -8.72 10.33
N GLY A 188 13.81 -9.08 9.19
CA GLY A 188 12.52 -8.57 8.77
C GLY A 188 11.90 -9.35 7.62
N ALA A 189 10.64 -9.05 7.33
CA ALA A 189 9.93 -9.64 6.21
C ALA A 189 9.57 -8.58 5.17
N GLU A 190 9.73 -8.93 3.89
CA GLU A 190 9.35 -8.08 2.76
C GLU A 190 8.36 -8.80 1.86
N THR A 191 7.39 -8.05 1.32
CA THR A 191 6.43 -8.56 0.33
C THR A 191 6.91 -8.15 -1.07
N VAL A 192 7.38 -9.14 -1.81
CA VAL A 192 7.75 -8.97 -3.22
C VAL A 192 6.49 -9.03 -4.05
N GLN A 193 6.26 -8.00 -4.86
CA GLN A 193 5.08 -7.87 -5.71
C GLN A 193 5.51 -7.96 -7.17
N LEU A 194 4.82 -8.77 -7.95
CA LEU A 194 5.02 -8.91 -9.39
C LEU A 194 3.83 -8.29 -10.11
N TYR A 195 4.13 -7.38 -11.03
CA TYR A 195 3.14 -6.70 -11.84
C TYR A 195 3.41 -6.93 -13.33
N ILE A 196 2.34 -6.84 -14.12
CA ILE A 196 2.41 -6.89 -15.58
C ILE A 196 1.77 -5.63 -16.16
N ARG A 197 2.34 -5.17 -17.27
CA ARG A 197 1.75 -4.17 -18.15
C ARG A 197 1.76 -4.71 -19.57
N ASP A 198 0.61 -4.79 -20.20
CA ASP A 198 0.46 -4.97 -21.63
C ASP A 198 0.76 -3.64 -22.33
N LYS A 199 1.68 -3.64 -23.31
CA LYS A 199 2.05 -2.42 -24.01
C LYS A 199 1.06 -2.03 -25.10
N PHE A 200 0.53 -3.04 -25.81
CA PHE A 200 -0.37 -2.85 -26.94
C PHE A 200 -1.42 -3.95 -26.93
N SER A 201 -2.67 -3.58 -26.87
CA SER A 201 -3.80 -4.50 -26.80
C SER A 201 -5.01 -3.92 -27.53
N THR A 202 -5.91 -4.79 -27.95
CA THR A 202 -7.13 -4.40 -28.69
C THR A 202 -8.10 -3.55 -27.88
N VAL A 203 -7.99 -3.60 -26.54
CA VAL A 203 -8.71 -2.70 -25.62
C VAL A 203 -7.72 -2.05 -24.67
N THR A 204 -8.03 -0.84 -24.20
CA THR A 204 -7.15 -0.12 -23.26
C THR A 204 -6.97 -0.88 -21.96
N ARG A 205 -5.75 -1.35 -21.69
CA ARG A 205 -5.37 -2.09 -20.49
C ARG A 205 -4.87 -1.16 -19.39
N PRO A 206 -4.92 -1.61 -18.11
CA PRO A 206 -4.31 -0.89 -17.01
C PRO A 206 -2.80 -0.67 -17.19
N VAL A 207 -2.29 0.44 -16.64
CA VAL A 207 -0.85 0.74 -16.67
C VAL A 207 -0.03 -0.24 -15.83
N LEU A 208 -0.67 -0.96 -14.90
CA LEU A 208 -0.02 -1.89 -13.98
C LEU A 208 -1.07 -2.83 -13.39
N GLU A 209 -0.83 -4.13 -13.41
CA GLU A 209 -1.71 -5.14 -12.81
C GLU A 209 -0.89 -6.07 -11.92
N LEU A 210 -1.22 -6.17 -10.63
CA LEU A 210 -0.61 -7.14 -9.72
C LEU A 210 -1.07 -8.55 -10.13
N LYS A 211 -0.11 -9.43 -10.43
CA LYS A 211 -0.39 -10.81 -10.83
C LYS A 211 0.09 -11.85 -9.81
N ALA A 212 1.10 -11.52 -9.03
CA ALA A 212 1.59 -12.38 -7.97
C ALA A 212 2.29 -11.59 -6.88
N TYR A 213 2.38 -12.17 -5.70
CA TYR A 213 3.21 -11.66 -4.61
C TYR A 213 3.67 -12.81 -3.71
N ASP A 214 4.77 -12.60 -3.00
CA ASP A 214 5.27 -13.51 -1.97
C ASP A 214 5.85 -12.71 -0.82
N LYS A 215 5.65 -13.19 0.41
CA LYS A 215 6.17 -12.55 1.62
C LYS A 215 7.24 -13.43 2.25
N ILE A 216 8.46 -12.94 2.26
CA ILE A 216 9.63 -13.68 2.73
C ILE A 216 10.28 -12.99 3.93
N SER A 217 10.79 -13.81 4.85
CA SER A 217 11.58 -13.35 6.00
C SER A 217 13.06 -13.57 5.73
N LEU A 218 13.89 -12.57 6.07
CA LEU A 218 15.32 -12.56 5.84
C LEU A 218 16.07 -12.03 7.07
N GLN A 219 17.19 -12.67 7.39
CA GLN A 219 18.16 -12.16 8.35
C GLN A 219 18.97 -10.99 7.73
N PRO A 220 19.65 -10.16 8.53
CA PRO A 220 20.56 -9.15 8.01
C PRO A 220 21.58 -9.74 7.03
N GLY A 221 21.72 -9.14 5.85
CA GLY A 221 22.61 -9.59 4.77
C GLY A 221 22.11 -10.81 3.98
N GLU A 222 21.04 -11.47 4.43
CA GLU A 222 20.48 -12.64 3.73
C GLU A 222 19.86 -12.25 2.41
N SER A 223 20.04 -13.11 1.40
CA SER A 223 19.43 -13.00 0.09
C SER A 223 18.64 -14.27 -0.24
N LYS A 224 17.46 -14.12 -0.81
CA LYS A 224 16.62 -15.23 -1.27
C LYS A 224 16.09 -14.98 -2.67
N LYS A 225 16.11 -16.01 -3.49
CA LYS A 225 15.45 -16.02 -4.80
C LYS A 225 13.98 -16.35 -4.61
N VAL A 226 13.10 -15.49 -5.11
CA VAL A 226 11.64 -15.72 -5.24
C VAL A 226 11.35 -16.01 -6.71
N THR A 227 10.51 -16.99 -6.97
CA THR A 227 10.11 -17.37 -8.33
C THR A 227 8.59 -17.43 -8.42
N PHE A 228 8.05 -16.73 -9.40
CA PHE A 228 6.62 -16.70 -9.72
C PHE A 228 6.38 -17.48 -11.00
N SER A 229 5.38 -18.36 -11.02
CA SER A 229 4.96 -19.10 -12.19
C SER A 229 3.74 -18.42 -12.81
N LEU A 230 3.88 -17.89 -14.00
CA LEU A 230 2.83 -17.19 -14.74
C LEU A 230 2.33 -18.08 -15.88
N THR A 231 1.04 -18.32 -15.91
CA THR A 231 0.35 -19.00 -17.03
C THR A 231 -0.25 -17.97 -18.00
N ALA A 232 -0.78 -18.41 -19.13
CA ALA A 232 -1.48 -17.54 -20.08
C ALA A 232 -2.59 -16.70 -19.42
N GLU A 233 -3.24 -17.24 -18.38
CA GLU A 233 -4.27 -16.54 -17.62
C GLU A 233 -3.77 -15.23 -16.98
N ALA A 234 -2.48 -15.16 -16.59
CA ALA A 234 -1.91 -13.94 -16.03
C ALA A 234 -1.90 -12.77 -17.04
N PHE A 235 -1.92 -13.08 -18.33
CA PHE A 235 -1.88 -12.13 -19.44
C PHE A 235 -3.24 -11.94 -20.11
N ALA A 236 -4.20 -12.87 -19.86
CA ALA A 236 -5.51 -12.87 -20.49
C ALA A 236 -6.41 -11.72 -20.00
N TYR A 237 -7.30 -11.31 -20.91
CA TYR A 237 -8.32 -10.29 -20.67
C TYR A 237 -9.48 -10.46 -21.65
N TYR A 238 -10.59 -9.76 -21.41
CA TYR A 238 -11.70 -9.69 -22.38
C TYR A 238 -11.34 -8.66 -23.44
N ASN A 239 -11.22 -9.13 -24.70
CA ASN A 239 -10.94 -8.28 -25.84
C ASN A 239 -12.21 -7.56 -26.35
N ILE A 240 -12.11 -6.84 -27.48
CA ILE A 240 -13.24 -6.11 -28.05
C ILE A 240 -14.40 -7.03 -28.51
N GLU A 241 -14.11 -8.30 -28.77
CA GLU A 241 -15.11 -9.31 -29.14
C GLU A 241 -15.69 -10.04 -27.93
N MET A 242 -15.40 -9.59 -26.69
CA MET A 242 -15.78 -10.22 -25.43
C MET A 242 -15.25 -11.66 -25.28
N LYS A 243 -14.13 -11.98 -25.92
CA LYS A 243 -13.42 -13.24 -25.74
C LYS A 243 -12.33 -13.08 -24.69
N TYR A 244 -12.29 -14.00 -23.73
CA TYR A 244 -11.25 -14.02 -22.70
C TYR A 244 -10.05 -14.81 -23.22
N LEU A 245 -8.96 -14.12 -23.56
CA LEU A 245 -7.74 -14.71 -24.10
C LEU A 245 -6.52 -13.82 -23.86
N ASP A 246 -5.34 -14.39 -24.00
CA ASP A 246 -4.07 -13.67 -24.11
C ASP A 246 -3.83 -13.29 -25.58
N GLU A 247 -3.60 -12.02 -25.84
CA GLU A 247 -3.19 -11.53 -27.15
C GLU A 247 -1.66 -11.53 -27.26
N LYS A 248 -1.15 -11.81 -28.46
CA LYS A 248 0.28 -11.69 -28.73
C LYS A 248 0.71 -10.24 -28.65
N GLY A 249 1.83 -9.98 -28.01
CA GLY A 249 2.35 -8.62 -27.87
C GLY A 249 3.50 -8.53 -26.87
N ASP A 250 3.97 -7.32 -26.71
CA ASP A 250 5.02 -7.00 -25.74
C ASP A 250 4.41 -6.76 -24.36
N PHE A 251 4.92 -7.45 -23.36
CA PHE A 251 4.56 -7.24 -21.98
C PHE A 251 5.76 -6.73 -21.18
N ILE A 252 5.51 -5.84 -20.25
CA ILE A 252 6.51 -5.41 -19.28
C ILE A 252 6.17 -6.07 -17.95
N ILE A 253 7.11 -6.84 -17.43
CA ILE A 253 7.02 -7.44 -16.09
C ILE A 253 7.78 -6.55 -15.12
N TYR A 254 7.21 -6.29 -13.96
CA TYR A 254 7.84 -5.51 -12.90
C TYR A 254 7.92 -6.32 -11.61
N THR A 255 9.00 -6.09 -10.85
CA THR A 255 9.12 -6.55 -9.45
C THR A 255 9.44 -5.37 -8.55
N GLY A 256 8.86 -5.38 -7.36
CA GLY A 256 9.07 -4.33 -6.38
C GLY A 256 8.34 -4.62 -5.07
N ASN A 257 8.30 -3.64 -4.17
CA ASN A 257 7.60 -3.75 -2.89
C ASN A 257 6.41 -2.80 -2.76
N SER A 258 6.07 -2.10 -3.83
CA SER A 258 4.86 -1.27 -3.95
C SER A 258 4.61 -0.93 -5.42
N SER A 259 3.43 -0.41 -5.74
CA SER A 259 3.07 0.08 -7.07
C SER A 259 3.73 1.42 -7.44
N ALA A 260 4.48 2.04 -6.53
CA ALA A 260 5.19 3.29 -6.83
C ALA A 260 6.28 3.06 -7.87
N ALA A 261 6.34 3.89 -8.92
CA ALA A 261 7.29 3.75 -10.02
C ALA A 261 8.75 3.62 -9.54
N LYS A 262 9.14 4.36 -8.49
CA LYS A 262 10.49 4.31 -7.90
C LYS A 262 10.83 2.97 -7.24
N SER A 263 9.83 2.16 -6.89
CA SER A 263 9.98 0.86 -6.25
C SER A 263 10.03 -0.28 -7.25
N LEU A 264 9.73 -0.02 -8.53
CA LEU A 264 9.58 -1.02 -9.57
C LEU A 264 10.82 -1.13 -10.44
N LYS A 265 11.28 -2.35 -10.64
CA LYS A 265 12.28 -2.74 -11.65
C LYS A 265 11.61 -3.60 -12.70
N LYS A 266 12.06 -3.54 -13.95
CA LYS A 266 11.34 -4.12 -15.08
C LYS A 266 12.21 -5.00 -15.99
N ALA A 267 11.54 -5.91 -16.71
CA ALA A 267 12.01 -6.61 -17.91
C ALA A 267 10.89 -6.65 -18.94
N THR A 268 11.23 -6.73 -20.21
CA THR A 268 10.25 -6.87 -21.31
C THR A 268 10.32 -8.29 -21.86
N ILE A 269 9.16 -8.86 -22.17
CA ILE A 269 8.98 -10.12 -22.89
C ILE A 269 8.08 -9.88 -24.10
N ASN A 270 8.19 -10.73 -25.12
CA ASN A 270 7.39 -10.73 -26.33
C ASN A 270 6.94 -12.15 -26.72
#